data_b741b42acebd40624077cc1420c470b0
#
_entry.id   b741b42acebd40624077cc1420c470b0
#
_cell.length_a   1.000
_cell.length_b   1.000
_cell.length_c   1.000
_cell.angle_alpha   90.00
_cell.angle_beta   90.00
_cell.angle_gamma   90.00
#
_symmetry.space_group_name_H-M   'P 1'
#
loop_
_entity.id
_entity.type
_entity.pdbx_description
1 polymer ?
#
loop_
_entity_poly.entity_id
_entity_poly.type
_entity_poly.pdbx_seq_one_letter_code
_entity_poly.pdbx_strand_id
1 'polypeptide(L)'
;LRNFRKKNQKTVFLQHGIIKDNLSHGIDASVAGMDMFVTSASREQQAVIERHGYTSESCILTGLCRFDNLPLEHSVKSKQILIMPTFRHWIMAANGTYATKEEKEKFVSDEFCQMYNKLLSSKRLKETLEKYDYILVFYPHYCVQPFLECFQDAKRTERVILASNKDYDVQRLLIESDMLITDFSSIFFDFAYMKKPEAFFQFDEEKYRGGHYEE
;
A
#
# COMPACT_ATOMS: atom_id res chain seq x y z
N LEU A 1 0.88 -5.78 22.87
CA LEU A 1 1.88 -4.79 23.34
C LEU A 1 1.89 -4.64 24.86
N ARG A 2 0.73 -4.65 25.56
CA ARG A 2 0.67 -4.53 27.04
C ARG A 2 1.56 -5.52 27.78
N ASN A 3 1.68 -6.75 27.30
CA ASN A 3 2.44 -7.82 27.97
C ASN A 3 3.98 -7.67 27.87
N PHE A 4 4.49 -6.78 27.02
CA PHE A 4 5.93 -6.53 26.87
C PHE A 4 6.39 -5.21 27.48
N ARG A 5 5.46 -4.45 28.08
CA ARG A 5 5.75 -3.13 28.62
C ARG A 5 6.43 -3.22 29.99
N LYS A 6 7.64 -2.65 30.10
CA LYS A 6 8.30 -2.49 31.41
C LYS A 6 7.62 -1.36 32.19
N LYS A 7 7.69 -1.44 33.52
CA LYS A 7 7.20 -0.39 34.42
C LYS A 7 7.84 0.97 34.03
N ASN A 8 7.01 2.00 33.86
CA ASN A 8 7.40 3.35 33.46
C ASN A 8 7.80 3.57 31.98
N GLN A 9 7.58 2.61 31.08
CA GLN A 9 7.73 2.87 29.65
C GLN A 9 6.50 3.58 29.08
N LYS A 10 6.76 4.54 28.19
CA LYS A 10 5.75 5.15 27.33
C LYS A 10 5.80 4.49 25.96
N THR A 11 4.61 4.30 25.37
CA THR A 11 4.46 3.74 24.02
C THR A 11 3.89 4.79 23.09
N VAL A 12 4.57 5.00 21.97
CA VAL A 12 4.13 5.94 20.93
C VAL A 12 3.90 5.16 19.65
N PHE A 13 2.74 5.30 19.05
CA PHE A 13 2.44 4.74 17.75
C PHE A 13 2.71 5.77 16.67
N LEU A 14 3.82 5.57 15.94
CA LEU A 14 4.27 6.51 14.91
C LEU A 14 3.53 6.37 13.58
N GLN A 15 2.58 5.43 13.48
CA GLN A 15 1.86 5.10 12.26
C GLN A 15 2.73 4.48 11.15
N HIS A 16 2.10 3.63 10.36
CA HIS A 16 2.68 3.09 9.13
C HIS A 16 2.07 3.71 7.86
N GLY A 17 1.05 4.54 8.00
CA GLY A 17 0.36 5.25 6.92
C GLY A 17 -0.85 6.00 7.43
N ILE A 18 -1.40 6.89 6.64
CA ILE A 18 -2.62 7.64 6.97
C ILE A 18 -3.80 6.65 7.04
N ILE A 19 -4.54 6.70 8.14
CA ILE A 19 -5.74 5.90 8.32
C ILE A 19 -6.90 6.55 7.58
N LYS A 20 -7.42 5.86 6.57
CA LYS A 20 -8.62 6.27 5.82
C LYS A 20 -9.80 5.34 6.05
N ASP A 21 -9.53 4.08 6.36
CA ASP A 21 -10.54 3.05 6.57
C ASP A 21 -10.81 2.84 8.07
N ASN A 22 -11.95 2.23 8.39
CA ASN A 22 -12.22 1.81 9.76
C ASN A 22 -11.31 0.62 10.08
N LEU A 23 -10.18 0.91 10.71
CA LEU A 23 -9.30 -0.14 11.19
C LEU A 23 -9.93 -0.72 12.45
N SER A 24 -10.40 -1.96 12.36
CA SER A 24 -10.99 -2.71 13.45
C SER A 24 -10.29 -2.50 14.80
N HIS A 25 -10.95 -2.85 15.87
CA HIS A 25 -10.63 -2.66 17.30
C HIS A 25 -9.16 -2.88 17.76
N GLY A 26 -8.27 -3.36 16.87
CA GLY A 26 -6.86 -3.59 17.20
C GLY A 26 -6.05 -2.34 17.58
N ILE A 27 -6.48 -1.15 17.12
CA ILE A 27 -5.84 0.13 17.43
C ILE A 27 -6.57 0.94 18.50
N ASP A 28 -7.70 0.48 19.00
CA ASP A 28 -8.46 1.18 20.04
C ASP A 28 -7.59 1.42 21.28
N ALA A 29 -7.73 2.58 21.89
CA ALA A 29 -6.96 2.96 23.06
C ALA A 29 -7.08 1.95 24.21
N SER A 30 -8.27 1.35 24.37
CA SER A 30 -8.55 0.30 25.35
C SER A 30 -7.83 -1.01 25.08
N VAL A 31 -7.58 -1.36 23.80
CA VAL A 31 -6.97 -2.61 23.36
C VAL A 31 -5.45 -2.45 23.16
N ALA A 32 -5.05 -1.47 22.36
CA ALA A 32 -3.64 -1.25 22.01
C ALA A 32 -2.82 -0.73 23.21
N GLY A 33 -3.44 0.06 24.10
CA GLY A 33 -2.79 0.58 25.30
C GLY A 33 -1.62 1.51 25.02
N MET A 34 -1.66 2.23 23.91
CA MET A 34 -0.64 3.21 23.54
C MET A 34 -0.85 4.51 24.32
N ASP A 35 0.22 5.14 24.77
CA ASP A 35 0.15 6.41 25.48
C ASP A 35 -0.02 7.58 24.52
N MET A 36 0.53 7.46 23.31
CA MET A 36 0.46 8.50 22.27
C MET A 36 0.23 7.86 20.90
N PHE A 37 -0.60 8.52 20.12
CA PHE A 37 -0.94 8.16 18.75
C PHE A 37 -0.65 9.33 17.83
N VAL A 38 0.28 9.16 16.89
CA VAL A 38 0.66 10.21 15.94
C VAL A 38 -0.28 10.18 14.73
N THR A 39 -0.73 11.36 14.29
CA THR A 39 -1.55 11.55 13.10
C THR A 39 -0.95 12.59 12.17
N SER A 40 -1.30 12.53 10.89
CA SER A 40 -0.75 13.39 9.84
C SER A 40 -1.67 14.53 9.43
N ALA A 41 -2.97 14.38 9.62
CA ALA A 41 -3.98 15.34 9.20
C ALA A 41 -5.05 15.52 10.27
N SER A 42 -5.66 16.71 10.33
CA SER A 42 -6.69 17.03 11.32
C SER A 42 -7.92 16.15 11.22
N ARG A 43 -8.32 15.75 10.00
CA ARG A 43 -9.44 14.80 9.82
C ARG A 43 -9.11 13.41 10.32
N GLU A 44 -7.88 12.95 10.14
CA GLU A 44 -7.41 11.67 10.69
C GLU A 44 -7.39 11.74 12.22
N GLN A 45 -6.85 12.81 12.81
CA GLN A 45 -6.85 13.01 14.26
C GLN A 45 -8.27 12.95 14.84
N GLN A 46 -9.20 13.68 14.22
CA GLN A 46 -10.59 13.68 14.64
C GLN A 46 -11.20 12.27 14.56
N ALA A 47 -10.99 11.54 13.48
CA ALA A 47 -11.49 10.17 13.31
C ALA A 47 -10.90 9.20 14.35
N VAL A 48 -9.61 9.34 14.66
CA VAL A 48 -8.95 8.51 15.68
C VAL A 48 -9.51 8.79 17.08
N ILE A 49 -9.76 10.06 17.41
CA ILE A 49 -10.37 10.44 18.69
C ILE A 49 -11.81 9.89 18.79
N GLU A 50 -12.63 10.11 17.77
CA GLU A 50 -14.05 9.76 17.78
C GLU A 50 -14.28 8.24 17.74
N ARG A 51 -13.48 7.49 16.97
CA ARG A 51 -13.73 6.07 16.70
C ARG A 51 -12.90 5.12 17.56
N HIS A 52 -11.69 5.54 17.96
CA HIS A 52 -10.73 4.65 18.63
C HIS A 52 -10.48 5.02 20.10
N GLY A 53 -11.21 6.00 20.64
CA GLY A 53 -11.23 6.31 22.08
C GLY A 53 -9.94 6.98 22.59
N TYR A 54 -9.14 7.59 21.72
CA TYR A 54 -8.02 8.45 22.14
C TYR A 54 -8.54 9.83 22.53
N THR A 55 -7.76 10.54 23.37
CA THR A 55 -8.06 11.92 23.74
C THR A 55 -7.23 12.89 22.91
N SER A 56 -7.57 14.18 22.94
CA SER A 56 -6.78 15.25 22.31
C SER A 56 -5.35 15.34 22.82
N GLU A 57 -5.11 14.92 24.07
CA GLU A 57 -3.78 14.91 24.68
C GLU A 57 -2.96 13.70 24.25
N SER A 58 -3.60 12.57 23.90
CA SER A 58 -2.94 11.33 23.49
C SER A 58 -2.89 11.14 21.98
N CYS A 59 -3.74 11.83 21.21
CA CYS A 59 -3.73 11.81 19.74
C CYS A 59 -3.08 13.09 19.20
N ILE A 60 -1.85 13.00 18.72
CA ILE A 60 -1.00 14.15 18.41
C ILE A 60 -0.86 14.35 16.90
N LEU A 61 -1.16 15.55 16.43
CA LEU A 61 -1.00 15.97 15.04
C LEU A 61 0.39 16.55 14.80
N THR A 62 1.31 15.72 14.29
CA THR A 62 2.69 16.12 13.99
C THR A 62 3.08 15.89 12.53
N GLY A 63 2.26 15.22 11.75
CA GLY A 63 2.67 14.63 10.48
C GLY A 63 3.35 13.28 10.68
N LEU A 64 3.57 12.56 9.59
CA LEU A 64 4.28 11.28 9.60
C LEU A 64 5.75 11.50 9.27
N CYS A 65 6.66 11.01 10.12
CA CYS A 65 8.10 11.15 9.94
C CYS A 65 8.61 10.58 8.60
N ARG A 66 7.91 9.62 8.01
CA ARG A 66 8.26 9.10 6.69
C ARG A 66 8.11 10.13 5.57
N PHE A 67 7.32 11.19 5.78
CA PHE A 67 7.15 12.26 4.81
C PHE A 67 8.31 13.26 4.78
N ASP A 68 9.14 13.31 5.83
CA ASP A 68 10.28 14.22 5.90
C ASP A 68 11.30 13.99 4.78
N ASN A 69 11.36 12.76 4.26
CA ASN A 69 12.25 12.38 3.15
C ASN A 69 11.56 12.40 1.77
N LEU A 70 10.28 12.78 1.69
CA LEU A 70 9.57 12.86 0.41
C LEU A 70 9.77 14.25 -0.21
N PRO A 71 10.25 14.36 -1.45
CA PRO A 71 10.48 15.65 -2.11
C PRO A 71 9.14 16.31 -2.47
N LEU A 72 8.99 17.59 -2.14
CA LEU A 72 7.83 18.40 -2.54
C LEU A 72 7.95 18.93 -3.97
N GLU A 73 9.15 18.93 -4.52
CA GLU A 73 9.44 19.39 -5.89
C GLU A 73 9.98 18.22 -6.71
N HIS A 74 9.30 17.94 -7.81
CA HIS A 74 9.70 16.91 -8.75
C HIS A 74 10.54 17.52 -9.87
N SER A 75 11.85 17.51 -9.71
CA SER A 75 12.80 18.19 -10.62
C SER A 75 13.16 17.38 -11.87
N VAL A 76 13.04 16.06 -11.82
CA VAL A 76 13.44 15.16 -12.94
C VAL A 76 12.35 14.12 -13.20
N LYS A 77 11.93 14.01 -14.45
CA LYS A 77 11.04 12.92 -14.88
C LYS A 77 11.86 11.66 -15.09
N SER A 78 11.65 10.65 -14.27
CA SER A 78 12.32 9.35 -14.34
C SER A 78 11.73 8.42 -15.38
N LYS A 79 10.60 8.81 -16.00
CA LYS A 79 9.89 7.98 -16.98
C LYS A 79 9.42 6.63 -16.40
N GLN A 80 9.07 6.64 -15.13
CA GLN A 80 8.61 5.46 -14.40
C GLN A 80 7.18 5.63 -13.90
N ILE A 81 6.35 4.62 -14.14
CA ILE A 81 5.01 4.47 -13.55
C ILE A 81 5.08 3.34 -12.53
N LEU A 82 4.61 3.59 -11.31
CA LEU A 82 4.51 2.60 -10.25
C LEU A 82 3.09 2.05 -10.17
N ILE A 83 2.93 0.74 -10.20
CA ILE A 83 1.68 0.07 -9.82
C ILE A 83 1.90 -0.59 -8.46
N MET A 84 1.12 -0.17 -7.46
CA MET A 84 1.28 -0.62 -6.08
C MET A 84 -0.09 -0.95 -5.45
N PRO A 85 -0.62 -2.15 -5.73
CA PRO A 85 -1.93 -2.56 -5.22
C PRO A 85 -1.91 -2.98 -3.76
N THR A 86 -3.04 -2.79 -3.08
CA THR A 86 -3.34 -3.39 -1.78
C THR A 86 -3.54 -4.90 -1.92
N PHE A 87 -3.17 -5.65 -0.90
CA PHE A 87 -3.50 -7.08 -0.82
C PHE A 87 -5.01 -7.29 -0.62
N ARG A 88 -5.44 -8.54 -0.81
CA ARG A 88 -6.78 -8.99 -0.41
C ARG A 88 -6.61 -10.06 0.65
N HIS A 89 -7.33 -9.97 1.77
CA HIS A 89 -7.13 -10.90 2.88
C HIS A 89 -7.41 -12.36 2.51
N TRP A 90 -8.25 -12.60 1.49
CA TRP A 90 -8.59 -13.97 1.01
C TRP A 90 -7.55 -14.60 0.08
N ILE A 91 -6.47 -13.86 -0.28
CA ILE A 91 -5.40 -14.33 -1.19
C ILE A 91 -4.00 -14.28 -0.56
N MET A 92 -3.91 -14.32 0.77
CA MET A 92 -2.62 -14.31 1.46
C MET A 92 -2.03 -15.73 1.53
N ALA A 93 -0.70 -15.84 1.40
CA ALA A 93 0.02 -17.07 1.69
C ALA A 93 -0.04 -17.38 3.20
N ALA A 94 -0.31 -18.62 3.56
CA ALA A 94 -0.51 -19.02 4.95
C ALA A 94 0.70 -18.74 5.85
N ASN A 95 1.94 -18.85 5.32
CA ASN A 95 3.15 -18.56 6.07
C ASN A 95 3.72 -17.14 5.87
N GLY A 96 3.12 -16.34 4.98
CA GLY A 96 3.51 -14.95 4.71
C GLY A 96 4.82 -14.74 3.94
N THR A 97 5.64 -15.76 3.73
CA THR A 97 6.97 -15.65 3.11
C THR A 97 7.07 -16.33 1.75
N TYR A 98 6.42 -17.46 1.57
CA TYR A 98 6.35 -18.19 0.31
C TYR A 98 4.96 -18.76 0.11
N ALA A 99 4.57 -19.00 -1.13
CA ALA A 99 3.31 -19.66 -1.48
C ALA A 99 3.58 -21.08 -1.97
N THR A 100 2.79 -22.03 -1.50
CA THR A 100 2.79 -23.42 -1.99
C THR A 100 2.27 -23.47 -3.42
N LYS A 101 2.47 -24.61 -4.09
CA LYS A 101 1.94 -24.83 -5.44
C LYS A 101 0.41 -24.69 -5.47
N GLU A 102 -0.27 -25.26 -4.51
CA GLU A 102 -1.72 -25.22 -4.38
C GLU A 102 -2.23 -23.78 -4.16
N GLU A 103 -1.56 -23.00 -3.29
CA GLU A 103 -1.90 -21.59 -3.08
C GLU A 103 -1.69 -20.76 -4.36
N LYS A 104 -0.65 -21.03 -5.14
CA LYS A 104 -0.40 -20.37 -6.42
C LYS A 104 -1.46 -20.72 -7.47
N GLU A 105 -1.87 -21.97 -7.57
CA GLU A 105 -2.95 -22.41 -8.45
C GLU A 105 -4.27 -21.70 -8.11
N LYS A 106 -4.60 -21.58 -6.80
CA LYS A 106 -5.74 -20.83 -6.33
C LYS A 106 -5.61 -19.33 -6.65
N PHE A 107 -4.44 -18.75 -6.41
CA PHE A 107 -4.17 -17.33 -6.69
C PHE A 107 -4.33 -16.98 -8.17
N VAL A 108 -3.84 -17.83 -9.09
CA VAL A 108 -3.97 -17.61 -10.55
C VAL A 108 -5.43 -17.57 -10.99
N SER A 109 -6.31 -18.30 -10.32
CA SER A 109 -7.75 -18.31 -10.62
C SER A 109 -8.52 -17.14 -9.97
N ASP A 110 -7.89 -16.39 -9.03
CA ASP A 110 -8.53 -15.25 -8.40
C ASP A 110 -8.59 -14.03 -9.34
N GLU A 111 -9.68 -13.27 -9.22
CA GLU A 111 -9.95 -12.08 -10.03
C GLU A 111 -8.83 -11.06 -9.92
N PHE A 112 -8.23 -10.89 -8.74
CA PHE A 112 -7.10 -9.98 -8.52
C PHE A 112 -5.93 -10.33 -9.45
N CYS A 113 -5.51 -11.59 -9.48
CA CYS A 113 -4.42 -12.05 -10.34
C CYS A 113 -4.75 -11.87 -11.81
N GLN A 114 -5.98 -12.26 -12.21
CA GLN A 114 -6.44 -12.15 -13.60
C GLN A 114 -6.49 -10.72 -14.09
N MET A 115 -7.03 -9.79 -13.30
CA MET A 115 -7.16 -8.39 -13.69
C MET A 115 -5.82 -7.68 -13.78
N TYR A 116 -4.89 -7.92 -12.85
CA TYR A 116 -3.55 -7.36 -12.96
C TYR A 116 -2.74 -8.01 -14.10
N ASN A 117 -2.82 -9.31 -14.34
CA ASN A 117 -2.22 -9.92 -15.53
C ASN A 117 -2.78 -9.32 -16.83
N LYS A 118 -4.09 -9.15 -16.93
CA LYS A 118 -4.74 -8.50 -18.08
C LYS A 118 -4.27 -7.06 -18.29
N LEU A 119 -4.11 -6.29 -17.20
CA LEU A 119 -3.58 -4.92 -17.27
C LEU A 119 -2.13 -4.93 -17.75
N LEU A 120 -1.26 -5.69 -17.08
CA LEU A 120 0.19 -5.72 -17.32
C LEU A 120 0.55 -6.29 -18.71
N SER A 121 -0.27 -7.18 -19.27
CA SER A 121 -0.08 -7.76 -20.61
C SER A 121 -0.83 -7.00 -21.72
N SER A 122 -1.54 -5.94 -21.38
CA SER A 122 -2.37 -5.19 -22.33
C SER A 122 -1.53 -4.59 -23.47
N LYS A 123 -1.92 -4.89 -24.71
CA LYS A 123 -1.31 -4.32 -25.92
C LYS A 123 -1.34 -2.79 -25.87
N ARG A 124 -2.47 -2.20 -25.48
CA ARG A 124 -2.62 -0.74 -25.37
C ARG A 124 -1.67 -0.14 -24.35
N LEU A 125 -1.47 -0.81 -23.21
CA LEU A 125 -0.50 -0.36 -22.19
C LEU A 125 0.91 -0.38 -22.77
N LYS A 126 1.32 -1.49 -23.40
CA LYS A 126 2.62 -1.64 -24.04
C LYS A 126 2.88 -0.54 -25.06
N GLU A 127 1.98 -0.32 -26.01
CA GLU A 127 2.08 0.73 -27.02
C GLU A 127 2.16 2.14 -26.39
N THR A 128 1.46 2.36 -25.27
CA THR A 128 1.51 3.62 -24.54
C THR A 128 2.86 3.83 -23.87
N LEU A 129 3.40 2.80 -23.20
CA LEU A 129 4.72 2.86 -22.57
C LEU A 129 5.82 3.11 -23.62
N GLU A 130 5.75 2.45 -24.77
CA GLU A 130 6.67 2.65 -25.88
C GLU A 130 6.57 4.07 -26.45
N LYS A 131 5.36 4.54 -26.73
CA LYS A 131 5.11 5.87 -27.31
C LYS A 131 5.65 7.02 -26.47
N TYR A 132 5.54 6.92 -25.15
CA TYR A 132 5.93 7.99 -24.22
C TYR A 132 7.26 7.72 -23.53
N ASP A 133 7.90 6.61 -23.89
CA ASP A 133 9.17 6.15 -23.32
C ASP A 133 9.14 5.99 -21.80
N TYR A 134 8.10 5.32 -21.29
CA TYR A 134 7.96 4.97 -19.88
C TYR A 134 8.27 3.50 -19.62
N ILE A 135 8.77 3.22 -18.43
CA ILE A 135 8.78 1.89 -17.83
C ILE A 135 7.67 1.81 -16.79
N LEU A 136 7.18 0.62 -16.54
CA LEU A 136 6.18 0.35 -15.52
C LEU A 136 6.77 -0.63 -14.52
N VAL A 137 6.74 -0.24 -13.25
CA VAL A 137 7.18 -1.08 -12.12
C VAL A 137 5.93 -1.57 -11.37
N PHE A 138 5.73 -2.87 -11.36
CA PHE A 138 4.67 -3.51 -10.57
C PHE A 138 5.26 -4.01 -9.25
N TYR A 139 4.90 -3.35 -8.16
CA TYR A 139 5.34 -3.68 -6.81
C TYR A 139 4.13 -3.99 -5.93
N PRO A 140 3.64 -5.23 -5.89
CA PRO A 140 2.50 -5.57 -5.05
C PRO A 140 2.86 -5.60 -3.58
N HIS A 141 1.84 -5.43 -2.72
CA HIS A 141 1.96 -5.49 -1.27
C HIS A 141 2.71 -6.74 -0.79
N TYR A 142 3.41 -6.66 0.33
CA TYR A 142 4.27 -7.74 0.83
C TYR A 142 3.53 -9.09 0.98
N CYS A 143 2.24 -9.09 1.30
CA CYS A 143 1.40 -10.30 1.34
C CYS A 143 1.20 -10.96 -0.03
N VAL A 144 1.38 -10.21 -1.12
CA VAL A 144 1.25 -10.70 -2.50
C VAL A 144 2.61 -11.05 -3.11
N GLN A 145 3.71 -10.61 -2.51
CA GLN A 145 5.07 -10.91 -2.99
C GLN A 145 5.35 -12.41 -3.18
N PRO A 146 4.85 -13.34 -2.33
CA PRO A 146 5.00 -14.78 -2.55
C PRO A 146 4.40 -15.31 -3.87
N PHE A 147 3.50 -14.53 -4.49
CA PHE A 147 2.82 -14.85 -5.74
C PHE A 147 3.35 -14.07 -6.94
N LEU A 148 4.46 -13.33 -6.81
CA LEU A 148 4.96 -12.44 -7.86
C LEU A 148 5.22 -13.18 -9.19
N GLU A 149 5.63 -14.43 -9.13
CA GLU A 149 5.84 -15.25 -10.31
C GLU A 149 4.55 -15.62 -11.07
N CYS A 150 3.37 -15.49 -10.43
CA CYS A 150 2.07 -15.74 -11.07
C CYS A 150 1.68 -14.66 -12.10
N PHE A 151 2.38 -13.52 -12.10
CA PHE A 151 2.19 -12.45 -13.08
C PHE A 151 3.07 -12.66 -14.33
N GLN A 152 3.05 -13.86 -14.89
CA GLN A 152 3.94 -14.25 -16.01
C GLN A 152 3.65 -13.53 -17.31
N ASP A 153 2.41 -13.15 -17.57
CA ASP A 153 2.05 -12.40 -18.78
C ASP A 153 2.67 -11.02 -18.84
N ALA A 154 3.00 -10.43 -17.70
CA ALA A 154 3.73 -9.17 -17.60
C ALA A 154 5.15 -9.25 -18.20
N LYS A 155 5.79 -10.42 -18.16
CA LYS A 155 7.15 -10.66 -18.69
C LYS A 155 7.24 -10.63 -20.22
N ARG A 156 6.11 -10.45 -20.91
CA ARG A 156 6.08 -10.38 -22.38
C ARG A 156 6.57 -9.02 -22.93
N THR A 157 6.94 -8.10 -22.08
CA THR A 157 7.52 -6.81 -22.48
C THR A 157 8.65 -6.40 -21.54
N GLU A 158 9.74 -5.88 -22.11
CA GLU A 158 10.88 -5.37 -21.34
C GLU A 158 10.55 -4.06 -20.58
N ARG A 159 9.42 -3.43 -20.90
CA ARG A 159 9.00 -2.19 -20.24
C ARG A 159 8.17 -2.41 -18.96
N VAL A 160 7.89 -3.66 -18.58
CA VAL A 160 7.20 -4.00 -17.32
C VAL A 160 8.14 -4.77 -16.43
N ILE A 161 8.41 -4.23 -15.26
CA ILE A 161 9.27 -4.81 -14.23
C ILE A 161 8.40 -5.34 -13.11
N LEU A 162 8.51 -6.63 -12.80
CA LEU A 162 7.95 -7.23 -11.59
C LEU A 162 8.95 -7.04 -10.45
N ALA A 163 8.68 -6.09 -9.58
CA ALA A 163 9.61 -5.69 -8.54
C ALA A 163 9.42 -6.51 -7.25
N SER A 164 10.50 -7.14 -6.81
CA SER A 164 10.57 -7.90 -5.56
C SER A 164 10.94 -6.98 -4.40
N ASN A 165 10.35 -7.24 -3.23
CA ASN A 165 10.71 -6.57 -1.98
C ASN A 165 12.15 -6.89 -1.48
N LYS A 166 12.85 -7.83 -2.15
CA LYS A 166 14.26 -8.14 -1.88
C LYS A 166 15.21 -7.20 -2.62
N ASP A 167 14.77 -6.69 -3.77
CA ASP A 167 15.62 -5.94 -4.69
C ASP A 167 15.26 -4.46 -4.77
N TYR A 168 14.06 -4.08 -4.30
CA TYR A 168 13.52 -2.73 -4.42
C TYR A 168 13.11 -2.15 -3.07
N ASP A 169 13.50 -0.92 -2.83
CA ASP A 169 13.07 -0.11 -1.68
C ASP A 169 11.82 0.69 -2.04
N VAL A 170 10.80 0.62 -1.16
CA VAL A 170 9.49 1.26 -1.38
C VAL A 170 9.62 2.78 -1.46
N GLN A 171 10.36 3.41 -0.54
CA GLN A 171 10.50 4.86 -0.50
C GLN A 171 11.19 5.38 -1.77
N ARG A 172 12.20 4.66 -2.22
CA ARG A 172 12.90 4.98 -3.46
C ARG A 172 11.98 4.86 -4.67
N LEU A 173 11.17 3.79 -4.76
CA LEU A 173 10.19 3.63 -5.84
C LEU A 173 9.17 4.78 -5.86
N LEU A 174 8.70 5.24 -4.69
CA LEU A 174 7.78 6.37 -4.59
C LEU A 174 8.42 7.66 -5.07
N ILE A 175 9.67 7.91 -4.68
CA ILE A 175 10.42 9.13 -5.06
C ILE A 175 10.73 9.13 -6.56
N GLU A 176 11.19 8.00 -7.10
CA GLU A 176 11.62 7.88 -8.48
C GLU A 176 10.45 7.77 -9.48
N SER A 177 9.23 7.43 -9.07
CA SER A 177 8.11 7.29 -10.00
C SER A 177 7.42 8.61 -10.28
N ASP A 178 7.06 8.84 -11.55
CA ASP A 178 6.35 10.03 -12.01
C ASP A 178 4.84 9.93 -11.79
N MET A 179 4.30 8.71 -11.74
CA MET A 179 2.86 8.43 -11.59
C MET A 179 2.65 7.16 -10.76
N LEU A 180 1.61 7.15 -9.94
CA LEU A 180 1.13 5.98 -9.23
C LEU A 180 -0.17 5.46 -9.84
N ILE A 181 -0.26 4.14 -10.01
CA ILE A 181 -1.52 3.43 -10.20
C ILE A 181 -1.72 2.54 -8.97
N THR A 182 -2.79 2.75 -8.24
CA THR A 182 -3.11 1.97 -7.04
C THR A 182 -4.60 1.63 -6.99
N ASP A 183 -5.06 1.06 -5.90
CA ASP A 183 -6.47 0.72 -5.70
C ASP A 183 -7.03 1.33 -4.41
N PHE A 184 -6.87 0.65 -3.28
CA PHE A 184 -7.36 1.06 -1.96
C PHE A 184 -6.24 1.37 -0.96
N SER A 185 -4.97 1.30 -1.39
CA SER A 185 -3.80 1.49 -0.53
C SER A 185 -3.65 2.93 -0.07
N SER A 186 -3.34 3.12 1.22
CA SER A 186 -3.02 4.44 1.76
C SER A 186 -1.75 5.07 1.20
N ILE A 187 -1.00 4.35 0.36
CA ILE A 187 0.21 4.86 -0.30
C ILE A 187 -0.06 6.06 -1.23
N PHE A 188 -1.30 6.20 -1.68
CA PHE A 188 -1.68 7.36 -2.50
C PHE A 188 -1.48 8.68 -1.74
N PHE A 189 -1.59 8.70 -0.41
CA PHE A 189 -1.30 9.90 0.36
C PHE A 189 0.16 10.36 0.25
N ASP A 190 1.10 9.43 0.08
CA ASP A 190 2.52 9.76 -0.13
C ASP A 190 2.73 10.44 -1.49
N PHE A 191 2.04 9.94 -2.53
CA PHE A 191 2.06 10.55 -3.85
C PHE A 191 1.35 11.90 -3.88
N ALA A 192 0.17 12.02 -3.23
CA ALA A 192 -0.55 13.28 -3.08
C ALA A 192 0.31 14.32 -2.33
N TYR A 193 1.04 13.91 -1.27
CA TYR A 193 1.97 14.77 -0.56
C TYR A 193 3.06 15.33 -1.48
N MET A 194 3.63 14.49 -2.35
CA MET A 194 4.59 14.90 -3.38
C MET A 194 3.96 15.63 -4.58
N LYS A 195 2.64 15.83 -4.60
CA LYS A 195 1.89 16.45 -5.71
C LYS A 195 2.08 15.74 -7.06
N LYS A 196 2.24 14.44 -7.04
CA LYS A 196 2.40 13.60 -8.23
C LYS A 196 1.07 13.05 -8.72
N PRO A 197 0.90 12.78 -10.03
CA PRO A 197 -0.31 12.22 -10.58
C PRO A 197 -0.60 10.79 -10.12
N GLU A 198 -1.88 10.50 -9.91
CA GLU A 198 -2.37 9.21 -9.44
C GLU A 198 -3.54 8.73 -10.27
N ALA A 199 -3.69 7.42 -10.40
CA ALA A 199 -4.85 6.76 -10.97
C ALA A 199 -5.27 5.58 -10.10
N PHE A 200 -6.58 5.30 -10.04
CA PHE A 200 -7.14 4.23 -9.25
C PHE A 200 -7.68 3.12 -10.14
N PHE A 201 -7.26 1.88 -9.87
CA PHE A 201 -7.70 0.67 -10.56
C PHE A 201 -8.47 -0.23 -9.59
N GLN A 202 -9.75 0.10 -9.40
CA GLN A 202 -10.64 -0.44 -8.35
C GLN A 202 -11.71 -1.37 -8.96
N PHE A 203 -11.30 -2.46 -9.61
CA PHE A 203 -12.18 -3.38 -10.32
C PHE A 203 -13.06 -4.25 -9.41
N ASP A 204 -12.68 -4.42 -8.15
CA ASP A 204 -13.32 -5.30 -7.17
C ASP A 204 -13.83 -4.54 -5.92
N GLU A 205 -14.24 -3.27 -6.09
CA GLU A 205 -14.60 -2.38 -4.98
C GLU A 205 -15.65 -2.96 -4.04
N GLU A 206 -16.74 -3.51 -4.57
CA GLU A 206 -17.81 -4.10 -3.76
C GLU A 206 -17.31 -5.27 -2.91
N LYS A 207 -16.53 -6.17 -3.52
CA LYS A 207 -15.93 -7.31 -2.83
C LYS A 207 -14.91 -6.87 -1.77
N TYR A 208 -14.13 -5.83 -2.08
CA TYR A 208 -13.14 -5.28 -1.17
C TYR A 208 -13.81 -4.66 0.06
N ARG A 209 -14.83 -3.82 -0.12
CA ARG A 209 -15.55 -3.16 0.96
C ARG A 209 -16.32 -4.16 1.84
N GLY A 210 -16.95 -5.17 1.24
CA GLY A 210 -17.69 -6.19 1.98
C GLY A 210 -16.84 -7.28 2.62
N GLY A 211 -15.53 -7.32 2.38
CA GLY A 211 -14.72 -8.45 2.79
C GLY A 211 -13.33 -8.15 3.33
N HIS A 212 -12.80 -6.93 3.21
CA HIS A 212 -11.44 -6.62 3.63
C HIS A 212 -11.38 -5.86 4.96
N TYR A 213 -12.29 -4.94 5.18
CA TYR A 213 -12.51 -4.25 6.46
C TYR A 213 -13.98 -4.34 6.84
N GLU A 214 -14.26 -4.48 8.12
CA GLU A 214 -15.62 -4.31 8.66
C GLU A 214 -15.97 -2.81 8.54
N GLU A 215 -17.14 -2.53 7.93
CA GLU A 215 -17.68 -1.17 7.88
C GLU A 215 -18.23 -0.72 9.25
#